data_1da980157ca2e968720cfce9e4767bca
#
_entry.id   1da980157ca2e968720cfce9e4767bca
#
_cell.length_a   1.000
_cell.length_b   1.000
_cell.length_c   1.000
_cell.angle_alpha   90.00
_cell.angle_beta   90.00
_cell.angle_gamma   90.00
#
_symmetry.space_group_name_H-M   'P 1'
#
loop_
_entity.id
_entity.type
_entity.pdbx_description
1 polymer ?
#
loop_
_entity_poly.entity_id
_entity_poly.type
_entity_poly.pdbx_seq_one_letter_code
_entity_poly.pdbx_strand_id
1 'polypeptide(L)'
;MNLIALSGGPKVFSLLELLKEWITFRKETVVRRLEHRLDQVNDRLHILEGLLAVYLNIDEVIKIIRESDKPKQEIISKFNLSEIQANAILDIKLRQLAKLEQIKLEDERGILSKEQDEIETVLSSKARLKTLIKKELIEIKDEFGEERVSPIKESSNAKVFSEEETLITESITVVLSKAGWIRSAKGHEIDPSSLGYRGEDKLQDFARGKSNQISVFMDSSGKVFSLPSHSLPSARGMG
;
A
#
# COMPACT_ATOMS: atom_id res chain seq x y z
N MET A 1 4.61 9.10 -7.68
CA MET A 1 4.17 7.70 -7.53
C MET A 1 2.67 7.69 -7.38
N ASN A 2 1.94 7.05 -8.30
CA ASN A 2 0.49 6.94 -8.24
C ASN A 2 0.14 5.52 -7.80
N LEU A 3 -0.54 5.40 -6.67
CA LEU A 3 -0.99 4.13 -6.11
C LEU A 3 -2.50 4.04 -6.21
N ILE A 4 -3.02 2.95 -6.74
CA ILE A 4 -4.45 2.68 -6.78
C ILE A 4 -4.77 1.73 -5.62
N ALA A 5 -5.68 2.15 -4.75
CA ALA A 5 -6.15 1.35 -3.62
C ALA A 5 -7.68 1.47 -3.48
N LEU A 6 -8.26 0.55 -2.71
CA LEU A 6 -9.70 0.51 -2.43
C LEU A 6 -9.96 1.15 -1.05
N SER A 7 -10.63 2.31 -1.08
CA SER A 7 -11.20 2.96 0.13
C SER A 7 -12.57 3.50 -0.25
N GLY A 8 -13.62 2.74 0.02
CA GLY A 8 -14.98 3.03 -0.44
C GLY A 8 -15.19 2.93 -1.96
N GLY A 9 -14.15 2.56 -2.72
CA GLY A 9 -14.10 2.43 -4.18
C GLY A 9 -12.66 2.56 -4.70
N PRO A 10 -12.37 2.23 -5.97
CA PRO A 10 -11.05 2.39 -6.55
C PRO A 10 -10.70 3.87 -6.68
N LYS A 11 -9.62 4.30 -6.05
CA LYS A 11 -9.14 5.69 -6.05
C LYS A 11 -7.62 5.72 -6.18
N VAL A 12 -7.11 6.75 -6.85
CA VAL A 12 -5.68 7.05 -6.89
C VAL A 12 -5.31 7.83 -5.64
N PHE A 13 -4.31 7.34 -4.91
CA PHE A 13 -3.83 7.94 -3.66
C PHE A 13 -2.44 8.51 -3.82
N SER A 14 -2.19 9.64 -3.18
CA SER A 14 -0.83 10.06 -2.83
C SER A 14 -0.29 9.17 -1.70
N LEU A 15 1.02 9.11 -1.55
CA LEU A 15 1.65 8.32 -0.46
C LEU A 15 1.12 8.72 0.92
N LEU A 16 0.95 10.04 1.17
CA LEU A 16 0.46 10.54 2.45
C LEU A 16 -0.98 10.12 2.73
N GLU A 17 -1.85 10.19 1.73
CA GLU A 17 -3.25 9.75 1.85
C GLU A 17 -3.32 8.25 2.13
N LEU A 18 -2.56 7.44 1.40
CA LEU A 18 -2.50 5.99 1.61
C LEU A 18 -2.05 5.63 3.03
N LEU A 19 -1.02 6.31 3.56
CA LEU A 19 -0.56 6.09 4.94
C LEU A 19 -1.62 6.49 5.97
N LYS A 20 -2.38 7.57 5.74
CA LYS A 20 -3.48 7.97 6.63
C LYS A 20 -4.61 6.93 6.64
N GLU A 21 -5.02 6.45 5.48
CA GLU A 21 -6.03 5.38 5.35
C GLU A 21 -5.56 4.10 6.04
N TRP A 22 -4.30 3.70 5.81
CA TRP A 22 -3.73 2.54 6.47
C TRP A 22 -3.73 2.66 8.01
N ILE A 23 -3.37 3.84 8.56
CA ILE A 23 -3.41 4.08 10.01
C ILE A 23 -4.84 3.98 10.54
N THR A 24 -5.83 4.47 9.79
CA THR A 24 -7.24 4.37 10.17
C THR A 24 -7.68 2.91 10.21
N PHE A 25 -7.43 2.16 9.16
CA PHE A 25 -7.68 0.73 9.10
C PHE A 25 -6.97 -0.06 10.22
N ARG A 26 -5.70 0.27 10.50
CA ARG A 26 -4.93 -0.38 11.58
C ARG A 26 -5.55 -0.12 12.94
N LYS A 27 -6.01 1.12 13.21
CA LYS A 27 -6.72 1.45 14.47
C LYS A 27 -7.97 0.61 14.66
N GLU A 28 -8.82 0.54 13.65
CA GLU A 28 -10.05 -0.26 13.69
C GLU A 28 -9.76 -1.75 13.89
N THR A 29 -8.73 -2.26 13.22
CA THR A 29 -8.32 -3.65 13.36
C THR A 29 -7.79 -3.96 14.77
N VAL A 30 -7.01 -3.06 15.36
CA VAL A 30 -6.50 -3.23 16.73
C VAL A 30 -7.64 -3.14 17.74
N VAL A 31 -8.57 -2.20 17.57
CA VAL A 31 -9.78 -2.12 18.44
C VAL A 31 -10.56 -3.42 18.40
N ARG A 32 -10.93 -3.90 17.21
CA ARG A 32 -11.68 -5.18 17.08
C ARG A 32 -10.92 -6.37 17.66
N ARG A 33 -9.60 -6.41 17.52
CA ARG A 33 -8.76 -7.45 18.13
C ARG A 33 -8.82 -7.39 19.66
N LEU A 34 -8.74 -6.20 20.24
CA LEU A 34 -8.82 -6.00 21.70
C LEU A 34 -10.22 -6.29 22.24
N GLU A 35 -11.28 -5.84 21.56
CA GLU A 35 -12.67 -6.14 21.93
C GLU A 35 -12.92 -7.65 21.93
N HIS A 36 -12.54 -8.34 20.86
CA HIS A 36 -12.69 -9.79 20.80
C HIS A 36 -11.90 -10.52 21.90
N ARG A 37 -10.68 -10.04 22.21
CA ARG A 37 -9.90 -10.61 23.32
C ARG A 37 -10.54 -10.33 24.66
N LEU A 38 -11.11 -9.14 24.84
CA LEU A 38 -11.85 -8.77 26.06
C LEU A 38 -13.05 -9.68 26.29
N ASP A 39 -13.82 -9.96 25.24
CA ASP A 39 -14.95 -10.87 25.31
C ASP A 39 -14.51 -12.28 25.78
N GLN A 40 -13.43 -12.81 25.19
CA GLN A 40 -12.87 -14.10 25.61
C GLN A 40 -12.40 -14.11 27.08
N VAL A 41 -11.76 -13.03 27.52
CA VAL A 41 -11.30 -12.87 28.89
C VAL A 41 -12.49 -12.80 29.85
N ASN A 42 -13.53 -12.04 29.51
CA ASN A 42 -14.76 -11.91 30.28
C ASN A 42 -15.49 -13.25 30.43
N ASP A 43 -15.65 -13.97 29.31
CA ASP A 43 -16.29 -15.30 29.32
C ASP A 43 -15.53 -16.28 30.23
N ARG A 44 -14.19 -16.24 30.16
CA ARG A 44 -13.37 -17.12 31.00
C ARG A 44 -13.41 -16.72 32.48
N LEU A 45 -13.32 -15.41 32.78
CA LEU A 45 -13.47 -14.90 34.15
C LEU A 45 -14.83 -15.27 34.74
N HIS A 46 -15.89 -15.13 33.95
CA HIS A 46 -17.24 -15.53 34.39
C HIS A 46 -17.30 -17.00 34.80
N ILE A 47 -16.69 -17.89 34.02
CA ILE A 47 -16.62 -19.34 34.38
C ILE A 47 -15.77 -19.54 35.64
N LEU A 48 -14.60 -18.87 35.74
CA LEU A 48 -13.73 -19.02 36.90
C LEU A 48 -14.38 -18.56 38.21
N GLU A 49 -15.16 -17.49 38.18
CA GLU A 49 -15.90 -17.00 39.32
C GLU A 49 -16.91 -18.06 39.85
N GLY A 50 -17.63 -18.70 38.91
CA GLY A 50 -18.54 -19.80 39.26
C GLY A 50 -17.80 -21.00 39.85
N LEU A 51 -16.67 -21.38 39.27
CA LEU A 51 -15.86 -22.49 39.77
C LEU A 51 -15.31 -22.20 41.17
N LEU A 52 -14.79 -21.01 41.43
CA LEU A 52 -14.26 -20.59 42.73
C LEU A 52 -15.34 -20.55 43.82
N ALA A 53 -16.56 -20.08 43.47
CA ALA A 53 -17.70 -20.10 44.41
C ALA A 53 -18.05 -21.51 44.85
N VAL A 54 -17.95 -22.51 43.96
CA VAL A 54 -18.17 -23.91 44.26
C VAL A 54 -17.05 -24.52 45.09
N TYR A 55 -15.79 -24.18 44.82
CA TYR A 55 -14.67 -24.69 45.63
C TYR A 55 -14.80 -24.31 47.11
N LEU A 56 -15.34 -23.15 47.41
CA LEU A 56 -15.61 -22.71 48.78
C LEU A 56 -16.73 -23.53 49.48
N ASN A 57 -17.61 -24.16 48.69
CA ASN A 57 -18.81 -24.84 49.16
C ASN A 57 -18.95 -26.24 48.55
N ILE A 58 -17.83 -26.93 48.35
CA ILE A 58 -17.78 -28.18 47.58
C ILE A 58 -18.63 -29.30 48.16
N ASP A 59 -18.68 -29.45 49.50
CA ASP A 59 -19.47 -30.49 50.18
C ASP A 59 -20.96 -30.31 49.92
N GLU A 60 -21.41 -29.07 49.87
CA GLU A 60 -22.79 -28.72 49.62
C GLU A 60 -23.22 -28.98 48.17
N VAL A 61 -22.32 -28.69 47.24
CA VAL A 61 -22.53 -28.99 45.82
C VAL A 61 -22.55 -30.48 45.55
N ILE A 62 -21.66 -31.25 46.16
CA ILE A 62 -21.67 -32.72 46.07
C ILE A 62 -22.98 -33.28 46.63
N LYS A 63 -23.47 -32.74 47.74
CA LYS A 63 -24.74 -33.14 48.34
C LYS A 63 -25.92 -32.89 47.37
N ILE A 64 -26.00 -31.73 46.78
CA ILE A 64 -27.03 -31.39 45.78
C ILE A 64 -26.98 -32.35 44.59
N ILE A 65 -25.76 -32.60 44.04
CA ILE A 65 -25.58 -33.52 42.90
C ILE A 65 -26.08 -34.94 43.21
N ARG A 66 -25.93 -35.40 44.46
CA ARG A 66 -26.29 -36.76 44.86
C ARG A 66 -27.77 -36.93 45.28
N GLU A 67 -28.39 -35.88 45.83
CA GLU A 67 -29.72 -35.95 46.45
C GLU A 67 -30.81 -35.32 45.58
N SER A 68 -30.47 -34.46 44.63
CA SER A 68 -31.44 -33.70 43.81
C SER A 68 -31.77 -34.40 42.50
N ASP A 69 -33.06 -34.43 42.14
CA ASP A 69 -33.52 -34.85 40.80
C ASP A 69 -33.16 -33.86 39.69
N LYS A 70 -32.88 -32.60 40.05
CA LYS A 70 -32.54 -31.52 39.11
C LYS A 70 -31.37 -30.69 39.60
N PRO A 71 -30.15 -31.27 39.68
CA PRO A 71 -29.02 -30.65 40.32
C PRO A 71 -28.61 -29.32 39.69
N LYS A 72 -28.72 -29.18 38.35
CA LYS A 72 -28.38 -27.94 37.64
C LYS A 72 -29.21 -26.74 38.13
N GLN A 73 -30.56 -26.92 38.22
CA GLN A 73 -31.46 -25.84 38.63
C GLN A 73 -31.25 -25.45 40.09
N GLU A 74 -30.98 -26.43 40.94
CA GLU A 74 -30.74 -26.21 42.35
C GLU A 74 -29.42 -25.50 42.64
N ILE A 75 -28.35 -25.84 41.92
CA ILE A 75 -27.05 -25.13 41.97
C ILE A 75 -27.24 -23.68 41.52
N ILE A 76 -27.94 -23.44 40.40
CA ILE A 76 -28.21 -22.08 39.90
C ILE A 76 -28.92 -21.24 40.94
N SER A 77 -30.03 -21.76 41.52
CA SER A 77 -30.83 -21.01 42.46
C SER A 77 -30.13 -20.76 43.78
N LYS A 78 -29.36 -21.73 44.26
CA LYS A 78 -28.72 -21.67 45.58
C LYS A 78 -27.49 -20.78 45.60
N PHE A 79 -26.66 -20.86 44.55
CA PHE A 79 -25.40 -20.09 44.44
C PHE A 79 -25.55 -18.85 43.56
N ASN A 80 -26.74 -18.56 43.07
CA ASN A 80 -27.03 -17.45 42.16
C ASN A 80 -26.09 -17.42 40.94
N LEU A 81 -25.91 -18.58 40.32
CA LEU A 81 -25.00 -18.79 39.20
C LEU A 81 -25.73 -18.72 37.84
N SER A 82 -24.99 -18.41 36.79
CA SER A 82 -25.52 -18.52 35.44
C SER A 82 -25.59 -19.98 34.97
N GLU A 83 -26.36 -20.22 33.93
CA GLU A 83 -26.49 -21.55 33.32
C GLU A 83 -25.13 -22.05 32.79
N ILE A 84 -24.28 -21.12 32.23
CA ILE A 84 -22.95 -21.44 31.76
C ILE A 84 -22.03 -21.88 32.89
N GLN A 85 -22.07 -21.16 34.02
CA GLN A 85 -21.32 -21.52 35.23
C GLN A 85 -21.76 -22.86 35.79
N ALA A 86 -23.07 -23.11 35.89
CA ALA A 86 -23.61 -24.37 36.40
C ALA A 86 -23.19 -25.57 35.52
N ASN A 87 -23.20 -25.42 34.21
CA ASN A 87 -22.69 -26.47 33.31
C ASN A 87 -21.19 -26.72 33.53
N ALA A 88 -20.38 -25.67 33.60
CA ALA A 88 -18.95 -25.81 33.86
C ALA A 88 -18.64 -26.51 35.20
N ILE A 89 -19.45 -26.25 36.20
CA ILE A 89 -19.36 -26.90 37.52
C ILE A 89 -19.69 -28.41 37.44
N LEU A 90 -20.76 -28.78 36.74
CA LEU A 90 -21.15 -30.16 36.55
C LEU A 90 -20.16 -30.98 35.72
N ASP A 91 -19.43 -30.31 34.85
CA ASP A 91 -18.36 -30.91 34.01
C ASP A 91 -17.01 -31.06 34.73
N ILE A 92 -16.90 -30.62 36.01
CA ILE A 92 -15.65 -30.72 36.78
C ILE A 92 -15.30 -32.19 37.00
N LYS A 93 -14.07 -32.55 36.65
CA LYS A 93 -13.53 -33.88 36.93
C LYS A 93 -13.11 -33.98 38.41
N LEU A 94 -13.37 -35.11 39.07
CA LEU A 94 -13.00 -35.32 40.47
C LEU A 94 -11.53 -34.97 40.81
N ARG A 95 -10.60 -35.23 39.90
CA ARG A 95 -9.19 -34.87 40.08
C ARG A 95 -8.95 -33.36 40.19
N GLN A 96 -9.83 -32.54 39.62
CA GLN A 96 -9.74 -31.09 39.63
C GLN A 96 -10.22 -30.47 40.96
N LEU A 97 -10.83 -31.27 41.83
CA LEU A 97 -11.24 -30.82 43.15
C LEU A 97 -10.09 -30.79 44.17
N ALA A 98 -8.89 -31.10 43.76
CA ALA A 98 -7.71 -31.03 44.64
C ALA A 98 -7.35 -29.56 44.95
N LYS A 99 -6.87 -29.29 46.17
CA LYS A 99 -6.49 -27.94 46.62
C LYS A 99 -5.49 -27.24 45.73
N LEU A 100 -4.61 -27.99 45.07
CA LEU A 100 -3.63 -27.45 44.10
C LEU A 100 -4.31 -26.87 42.86
N GLU A 101 -5.44 -27.39 42.43
CA GLU A 101 -6.20 -26.87 41.29
C GLU A 101 -6.92 -25.57 41.65
N GLN A 102 -7.42 -25.42 42.87
CA GLN A 102 -7.97 -24.15 43.36
C GLN A 102 -6.96 -23.01 43.25
N ILE A 103 -5.72 -23.22 43.70
CA ILE A 103 -4.64 -22.22 43.59
C ILE A 103 -4.40 -21.82 42.14
N LYS A 104 -4.39 -22.77 41.21
CA LYS A 104 -4.23 -22.47 39.78
C LYS A 104 -5.38 -21.64 39.23
N LEU A 105 -6.60 -21.90 39.64
CA LEU A 105 -7.78 -21.11 39.20
C LEU A 105 -7.74 -19.68 39.77
N GLU A 106 -7.29 -19.51 41.00
CA GLU A 106 -7.08 -18.19 41.61
C GLU A 106 -5.98 -17.42 40.91
N ASP A 107 -4.87 -18.06 40.57
CA ASP A 107 -3.77 -17.47 39.80
C ASP A 107 -4.22 -17.09 38.39
N GLU A 108 -4.93 -17.98 37.67
CA GLU A 108 -5.51 -17.73 36.35
C GLU A 108 -6.47 -16.52 36.39
N ARG A 109 -7.36 -16.47 37.40
CA ARG A 109 -8.27 -15.33 37.61
C ARG A 109 -7.49 -14.03 37.80
N GLY A 110 -6.41 -14.06 38.60
CA GLY A 110 -5.57 -12.89 38.85
C GLY A 110 -4.84 -12.38 37.60
N ILE A 111 -4.40 -13.29 36.73
CA ILE A 111 -3.76 -12.95 35.47
C ILE A 111 -4.79 -12.34 34.50
N LEU A 112 -5.93 -13.00 34.31
CA LEU A 112 -6.99 -12.56 33.41
C LEU A 112 -7.64 -11.24 33.83
N SER A 113 -7.80 -11.01 35.15
CA SER A 113 -8.32 -9.74 35.67
C SER A 113 -7.37 -8.57 35.35
N LYS A 114 -6.07 -8.76 35.45
CA LYS A 114 -5.09 -7.75 35.06
C LYS A 114 -5.14 -7.50 33.54
N GLU A 115 -5.23 -8.56 32.75
CA GLU A 115 -5.37 -8.45 31.29
C GLU A 115 -6.64 -7.68 30.90
N GLN A 116 -7.76 -7.95 31.57
CA GLN A 116 -9.03 -7.22 31.41
C GLN A 116 -8.83 -5.73 31.65
N ASP A 117 -8.27 -5.36 32.81
CA ASP A 117 -8.03 -3.96 33.20
C ASP A 117 -7.11 -3.24 32.20
N GLU A 118 -6.07 -3.94 31.70
CA GLU A 118 -5.16 -3.40 30.68
C GLU A 118 -5.89 -3.13 29.37
N ILE A 119 -6.68 -4.08 28.87
CA ILE A 119 -7.43 -3.94 27.62
C ILE A 119 -8.46 -2.82 27.74
N GLU A 120 -9.26 -2.79 28.81
CA GLU A 120 -10.26 -1.74 29.05
C GLU A 120 -9.62 -0.36 29.16
N THR A 121 -8.47 -0.27 29.81
CA THR A 121 -7.68 0.94 29.93
C THR A 121 -7.21 1.45 28.56
N VAL A 122 -6.81 0.58 27.66
CA VAL A 122 -6.41 0.94 26.28
C VAL A 122 -7.62 1.34 25.45
N LEU A 123 -8.73 0.60 25.52
CA LEU A 123 -9.94 0.87 24.76
C LEU A 123 -10.64 2.17 25.20
N SER A 124 -10.58 2.52 26.49
CA SER A 124 -11.17 3.76 27.02
C SER A 124 -10.45 5.04 26.56
N SER A 125 -9.20 4.96 26.06
CA SER A 125 -8.39 6.12 25.76
C SER A 125 -7.76 6.10 24.36
N LYS A 126 -8.20 7.05 23.51
CA LYS A 126 -7.61 7.23 22.17
C LYS A 126 -6.09 7.47 22.20
N ALA A 127 -5.59 8.12 23.27
CA ALA A 127 -4.16 8.38 23.43
C ALA A 127 -3.39 7.09 23.73
N ARG A 128 -3.90 6.22 24.59
CA ARG A 128 -3.30 4.92 24.92
C ARG A 128 -3.32 3.98 23.73
N LEU A 129 -4.42 3.92 22.98
CA LEU A 129 -4.51 3.16 21.73
C LEU A 129 -3.46 3.61 20.71
N LYS A 130 -3.28 4.94 20.55
CA LYS A 130 -2.23 5.50 19.68
C LYS A 130 -0.82 5.10 20.14
N THR A 131 -0.58 5.11 21.45
CA THR A 131 0.70 4.70 22.03
C THR A 131 0.98 3.22 21.80
N LEU A 132 -0.03 2.37 21.99
CA LEU A 132 0.07 0.92 21.70
C LEU A 132 0.43 0.67 20.24
N ILE A 133 -0.31 1.28 19.31
CA ILE A 133 -0.04 1.13 17.87
C ILE A 133 1.36 1.63 17.52
N LYS A 134 1.80 2.75 18.10
CA LYS A 134 3.15 3.27 17.90
C LYS A 134 4.22 2.28 18.38
N LYS A 135 3.99 1.64 19.53
CA LYS A 135 4.90 0.63 20.09
C LYS A 135 5.00 -0.58 19.15
N GLU A 136 3.88 -1.13 18.72
CA GLU A 136 3.84 -2.25 17.76
C GLU A 136 4.57 -1.90 16.44
N LEU A 137 4.40 -0.68 15.93
CA LEU A 137 5.09 -0.23 14.71
C LEU A 137 6.60 -0.09 14.89
N ILE A 138 7.06 0.33 16.07
CA ILE A 138 8.50 0.40 16.39
C ILE A 138 9.08 -1.00 16.45
N GLU A 139 8.41 -1.94 17.13
CA GLU A 139 8.83 -3.34 17.21
C GLU A 139 8.96 -3.97 15.81
N ILE A 140 7.96 -3.76 14.94
CA ILE A 140 8.00 -4.23 13.55
C ILE A 140 9.14 -3.58 12.77
N LYS A 141 9.39 -2.28 12.98
CA LYS A 141 10.51 -1.58 12.35
C LYS A 141 11.85 -2.15 12.79
N ASP A 142 12.01 -2.46 14.08
CA ASP A 142 13.28 -2.96 14.62
C ASP A 142 13.55 -4.41 14.18
N GLU A 143 12.50 -5.21 13.96
CA GLU A 143 12.61 -6.61 13.50
C GLU A 143 12.77 -6.72 11.97
N PHE A 144 12.03 -5.92 11.20
CA PHE A 144 11.95 -6.04 9.73
C PHE A 144 12.46 -4.81 8.97
N GLY A 145 12.94 -3.78 9.69
CA GLY A 145 13.40 -2.55 9.06
C GLY A 145 14.70 -2.74 8.30
N GLU A 146 14.72 -2.30 7.06
CA GLU A 146 15.91 -2.27 6.20
C GLU A 146 16.39 -0.84 6.01
N GLU A 147 17.68 -0.68 5.67
CA GLU A 147 18.19 0.61 5.28
C GLU A 147 17.56 1.09 3.97
N ARG A 148 17.45 2.39 3.84
CA ARG A 148 16.82 3.00 2.66
C ARG A 148 17.64 2.75 1.40
N VAL A 149 17.13 1.90 0.50
CA VAL A 149 17.77 1.57 -0.79
C VAL A 149 17.73 2.75 -1.77
N SER A 150 16.69 3.61 -1.71
CA SER A 150 16.52 4.77 -2.59
C SER A 150 16.89 6.07 -1.85
N PRO A 151 18.13 6.56 -1.93
CA PRO A 151 18.54 7.78 -1.23
C PRO A 151 17.77 9.01 -1.77
N ILE A 152 17.41 9.92 -0.87
CA ILE A 152 16.92 11.24 -1.29
C ILE A 152 18.12 12.06 -1.71
N LYS A 153 18.13 12.48 -2.98
CA LYS A 153 19.12 13.42 -3.50
C LYS A 153 18.42 14.70 -3.92
N GLU A 154 19.09 15.83 -3.73
CA GLU A 154 18.62 17.06 -4.36
C GLU A 154 18.61 16.85 -5.88
N SER A 155 17.49 17.19 -6.53
CA SER A 155 17.42 17.12 -7.99
C SER A 155 18.43 18.13 -8.50
N SER A 156 19.54 17.68 -9.11
CA SER A 156 20.23 18.54 -10.06
C SER A 156 19.18 18.96 -11.09
N ASN A 157 19.11 20.26 -11.40
CA ASN A 157 18.20 20.79 -12.42
C ASN A 157 18.19 19.81 -13.59
N ALA A 158 17.04 19.19 -13.84
CA ALA A 158 16.88 18.30 -14.98
C ALA A 158 17.29 19.13 -16.20
N LYS A 159 18.34 18.69 -16.91
CA LYS A 159 18.67 19.31 -18.20
C LYS A 159 17.41 19.18 -19.03
N VAL A 160 16.79 20.30 -19.34
CA VAL A 160 15.75 20.36 -20.36
C VAL A 160 16.45 19.97 -21.63
N PHE A 161 16.29 18.74 -22.08
CA PHE A 161 16.77 18.33 -23.40
C PHE A 161 16.07 19.23 -24.40
N SER A 162 16.87 19.93 -25.24
CA SER A 162 16.31 20.64 -26.36
C SER A 162 15.70 19.63 -27.34
N GLU A 163 14.69 20.03 -28.09
CA GLU A 163 14.09 19.15 -29.13
C GLU A 163 15.16 18.66 -30.10
N GLU A 164 16.20 19.43 -30.31
CA GLU A 164 17.37 19.12 -31.17
C GLU A 164 18.23 17.97 -30.64
N GLU A 165 18.34 17.80 -29.31
CA GLU A 165 19.09 16.70 -28.67
C GLU A 165 18.36 15.36 -28.72
N THR A 166 17.05 15.38 -28.90
CA THR A 166 16.19 14.18 -28.99
C THR A 166 15.98 13.68 -30.42
N LEU A 167 16.39 14.48 -31.42
CA LEU A 167 16.26 14.11 -32.84
C LEU A 167 17.22 12.99 -33.23
N ILE A 168 16.67 11.93 -33.79
CA ILE A 168 17.47 10.84 -34.37
C ILE A 168 18.31 11.44 -35.52
N THR A 169 19.62 11.39 -35.36
CA THR A 169 20.57 11.89 -36.38
C THR A 169 20.63 10.92 -37.57
N GLU A 170 19.98 11.29 -38.67
CA GLU A 170 20.01 10.54 -39.94
C GLU A 170 20.79 11.30 -41.01
N SER A 171 21.42 10.56 -41.91
CA SER A 171 22.04 11.15 -43.13
C SER A 171 20.93 11.57 -44.09
N ILE A 172 21.02 12.81 -44.58
CA ILE A 172 20.04 13.38 -45.51
C ILE A 172 20.72 14.10 -46.67
N THR A 173 20.03 14.17 -47.77
CA THR A 173 20.41 15.00 -48.94
C THR A 173 19.33 16.07 -49.13
N VAL A 174 19.68 17.31 -48.95
CA VAL A 174 18.80 18.47 -49.20
C VAL A 174 18.90 18.83 -50.66
N VAL A 175 17.77 19.03 -51.32
CA VAL A 175 17.68 19.27 -52.75
C VAL A 175 16.92 20.59 -52.98
N LEU A 176 17.49 21.46 -53.81
CA LEU A 176 16.93 22.73 -54.25
C LEU A 176 16.61 22.63 -55.74
N SER A 177 15.40 22.98 -56.13
CA SER A 177 14.99 23.08 -57.55
C SER A 177 15.15 24.48 -58.12
N LYS A 178 15.15 24.58 -59.45
CA LYS A 178 15.24 25.89 -60.16
C LYS A 178 14.11 26.82 -59.87
N ALA A 179 12.95 26.30 -59.56
CA ALA A 179 11.78 27.06 -59.14
C ALA A 179 11.80 27.46 -57.65
N GLY A 180 12.85 27.09 -56.89
CA GLY A 180 12.99 27.43 -55.47
C GLY A 180 12.35 26.46 -54.47
N TRP A 181 11.92 25.30 -54.92
CA TRP A 181 11.35 24.28 -54.02
C TRP A 181 12.49 23.52 -53.29
N ILE A 182 12.29 23.35 -51.98
CA ILE A 182 13.29 22.71 -51.12
C ILE A 182 12.69 21.44 -50.55
N ARG A 183 13.45 20.35 -50.49
CA ARG A 183 13.05 19.08 -49.86
C ARG A 183 14.24 18.28 -49.36
N SER A 184 14.04 17.37 -48.43
CA SER A 184 15.07 16.49 -47.91
C SER A 184 14.80 15.03 -48.29
N ALA A 185 15.83 14.36 -48.80
CA ALA A 185 15.80 12.93 -49.10
C ALA A 185 16.65 12.19 -48.06
N LYS A 186 16.21 10.99 -47.65
CA LYS A 186 16.94 10.15 -46.70
C LYS A 186 18.12 9.45 -47.33
N GLY A 187 19.31 9.60 -46.76
CA GLY A 187 20.54 8.99 -47.23
C GLY A 187 21.38 9.92 -48.12
N HIS A 188 22.64 9.53 -48.40
CA HIS A 188 23.58 10.24 -49.27
C HIS A 188 23.73 9.57 -50.64
N GLU A 189 23.21 8.37 -50.85
CA GLU A 189 23.37 7.59 -52.08
C GLU A 189 22.30 7.90 -53.13
N ILE A 190 21.37 8.81 -52.82
CA ILE A 190 20.30 9.21 -53.73
C ILE A 190 20.93 10.13 -54.82
N ASP A 191 20.63 9.82 -56.10
CA ASP A 191 20.86 10.74 -57.19
C ASP A 191 19.80 11.82 -57.25
N PRO A 192 20.11 13.08 -56.91
CA PRO A 192 19.14 14.16 -56.90
C PRO A 192 18.51 14.44 -58.28
N SER A 193 19.21 14.10 -59.35
CA SER A 193 18.71 14.31 -60.71
C SER A 193 17.61 13.32 -61.10
N SER A 194 17.54 12.16 -60.43
CA SER A 194 16.54 11.12 -60.67
C SER A 194 15.24 11.38 -59.95
N LEU A 195 15.16 12.38 -59.06
CA LEU A 195 13.96 12.70 -58.30
C LEU A 195 12.91 13.38 -59.21
N GLY A 196 11.64 13.10 -58.97
CA GLY A 196 10.54 13.76 -59.67
C GLY A 196 10.44 15.24 -59.30
N TYR A 197 10.37 16.12 -60.27
CA TYR A 197 10.18 17.56 -60.08
C TYR A 197 8.80 17.98 -60.60
N ARG A 198 8.31 19.14 -60.13
CA ARG A 198 6.95 19.60 -60.45
C ARG A 198 6.94 20.26 -61.85
N GLY A 199 6.14 19.71 -62.77
CA GLY A 199 6.03 20.28 -64.15
C GLY A 199 7.36 20.21 -64.91
N GLU A 200 7.84 21.35 -65.44
CA GLU A 200 9.12 21.48 -66.16
C GLU A 200 10.32 21.84 -65.26
N ASP A 201 10.11 21.84 -63.92
CA ASP A 201 11.19 22.21 -62.97
C ASP A 201 12.32 21.15 -62.98
N LYS A 202 13.53 21.56 -62.60
CA LYS A 202 14.75 20.74 -62.63
C LYS A 202 15.58 21.02 -61.40
N LEU A 203 16.52 20.11 -61.11
CA LEU A 203 17.51 20.28 -60.06
C LEU A 203 18.29 21.61 -60.29
N GLN A 204 18.40 22.41 -59.24
CA GLN A 204 19.29 23.56 -59.18
C GLN A 204 20.58 23.20 -58.49
N ASP A 205 20.47 22.71 -57.23
CA ASP A 205 21.63 22.37 -56.43
C ASP A 205 21.22 21.37 -55.33
N PHE A 206 22.21 20.73 -54.69
CA PHE A 206 21.98 19.83 -53.57
C PHE A 206 23.14 19.86 -52.58
N ALA A 207 22.84 19.58 -51.30
CA ALA A 207 23.83 19.44 -50.25
C ALA A 207 23.56 18.18 -49.41
N ARG A 208 24.63 17.50 -48.99
CA ARG A 208 24.60 16.33 -48.13
C ARG A 208 24.91 16.74 -46.70
N GLY A 209 24.12 16.25 -45.75
CA GLY A 209 24.25 16.59 -44.34
C GLY A 209 23.54 15.60 -43.44
N LYS A 210 23.28 16.03 -42.20
CA LYS A 210 22.55 15.27 -41.21
C LYS A 210 21.26 15.99 -40.80
N SER A 211 20.25 15.24 -40.38
CA SER A 211 18.94 15.77 -39.99
C SER A 211 19.01 16.81 -38.87
N ASN A 212 19.98 16.71 -37.96
CA ASN A 212 20.19 17.63 -36.84
C ASN A 212 21.02 18.88 -37.18
N GLN A 213 21.38 19.10 -38.46
CA GLN A 213 22.09 20.27 -38.92
C GLN A 213 21.12 21.36 -39.42
N ILE A 214 21.67 22.56 -39.59
CA ILE A 214 20.94 23.69 -40.20
C ILE A 214 21.31 23.74 -41.67
N SER A 215 20.30 23.79 -42.54
CA SER A 215 20.45 24.05 -43.96
C SER A 215 20.40 25.57 -44.23
N VAL A 216 21.36 26.08 -44.92
CA VAL A 216 21.47 27.51 -45.25
C VAL A 216 21.25 27.70 -46.74
N PHE A 217 20.34 28.58 -47.12
CA PHE A 217 19.96 28.91 -48.48
C PHE A 217 20.22 30.41 -48.74
N MET A 218 20.74 30.74 -49.90
CA MET A 218 20.92 32.12 -50.31
C MET A 218 20.15 32.39 -51.61
N ASP A 219 19.37 33.45 -51.64
CA ASP A 219 18.67 33.89 -52.86
C ASP A 219 19.53 34.76 -53.74
N SER A 220 19.06 35.08 -54.96
CA SER A 220 19.72 35.94 -55.93
C SER A 220 19.92 37.40 -55.47
N SER A 221 19.20 37.81 -54.43
CA SER A 221 19.33 39.16 -53.81
C SER A 221 20.36 39.19 -52.67
N GLY A 222 20.99 38.05 -52.35
CA GLY A 222 21.94 37.92 -51.24
C GLY A 222 21.31 37.73 -49.87
N LYS A 223 19.99 37.51 -49.77
CA LYS A 223 19.36 37.15 -48.51
C LYS A 223 19.59 35.69 -48.16
N VAL A 224 19.88 35.44 -46.87
CA VAL A 224 20.18 34.12 -46.35
C VAL A 224 19.04 33.63 -45.46
N PHE A 225 18.62 32.37 -45.67
CA PHE A 225 17.59 31.68 -44.90
C PHE A 225 18.22 30.46 -44.25
N SER A 226 18.06 30.33 -42.93
CA SER A 226 18.53 29.18 -42.13
C SER A 226 17.35 28.38 -41.64
N LEU A 227 17.28 27.13 -42.04
CA LEU A 227 16.19 26.22 -41.66
C LEU A 227 16.74 24.94 -41.02
N PRO A 228 16.18 24.43 -39.93
CA PRO A 228 16.54 23.10 -39.41
C PRO A 228 16.30 22.03 -40.48
N SER A 229 17.28 21.21 -40.75
CA SER A 229 17.20 20.23 -41.85
C SER A 229 16.11 19.18 -41.64
N HIS A 230 15.76 18.87 -40.36
CA HIS A 230 14.68 17.94 -40.03
C HIS A 230 13.30 18.50 -40.32
N SER A 231 13.13 19.83 -40.41
CA SER A 231 11.85 20.47 -40.68
C SER A 231 11.54 20.57 -42.18
N LEU A 232 12.51 20.24 -43.03
CA LEU A 232 12.32 20.29 -44.46
C LEU A 232 11.33 19.23 -44.99
N PRO A 233 10.50 19.53 -46.00
CA PRO A 233 9.59 18.56 -46.59
C PRO A 233 10.33 17.31 -47.10
N SER A 234 9.69 16.13 -46.94
CA SER A 234 10.25 14.87 -47.42
C SER A 234 10.29 14.83 -48.98
N ALA A 235 11.34 14.27 -49.53
CA ALA A 235 11.51 14.06 -50.97
C ALA A 235 10.50 13.06 -51.61
N ARG A 236 9.67 12.39 -50.79
CA ARG A 236 8.51 11.61 -51.28
C ARG A 236 7.38 12.50 -51.82
N GLY A 237 7.36 13.77 -51.46
CA GLY A 237 6.53 14.80 -52.03
C GLY A 237 7.26 15.60 -53.10
N MET A 238 6.57 16.60 -53.68
CA MET A 238 7.16 17.48 -54.73
C MET A 238 7.83 18.74 -54.16
N GLY A 239 7.94 18.86 -52.85
CA GLY A 239 8.47 20.06 -52.17
C GLY A 239 7.41 20.96 -51.64
#